data_45423bef3975e735e619358ff4d73a37
#
_entry.id   45423bef3975e735e619358ff4d73a37
#
_cell.length_a   1.000
_cell.length_b   1.000
_cell.length_c   1.000
_cell.angle_alpha   90.00
_cell.angle_beta   90.00
_cell.angle_gamma   90.00
#
_symmetry.space_group_name_H-M   'P 1'
#
loop_
_entity.id
_entity.type
_entity.pdbx_description
1 polymer ?
#
loop_
_entity_poly.entity_id
_entity_poly.type
_entity_poly.pdbx_seq_one_letter_code
_entity_poly.pdbx_strand_id
1 'polypeptide(L)'
;VEPRHPGCQVGTALPTGFDRVVRVRHPAGDGRTWVQVAASSGRQVHPLVQWGSIAPHFDGSGRSGDVDPEEGSIPPESLAAILEHCPTDHDVTYAVWVGFGSWADRGDRHALLPGWGGRDYLLFEAPKAPIMTWPGMDPIWPQSANLIWPKDHSWCVATEIDWDSTLIAGPYPVTQAILDDERLET
;
A
#
# COMPACT_ATOMS: atom_id res chain seq x y z
N VAL A 1 11.55 23.88 9.04
CA VAL A 1 11.37 22.44 8.82
C VAL A 1 10.26 22.05 9.76
N GLU A 2 9.03 21.88 9.24
CA GLU A 2 7.92 21.37 10.05
C GLU A 2 8.23 19.94 10.51
N PRO A 3 7.88 19.58 11.76
CA PRO A 3 8.05 18.22 12.23
C PRO A 3 7.15 17.31 11.38
N ARG A 4 7.78 16.39 10.63
CA ARG A 4 7.07 15.35 9.90
C ARG A 4 6.20 14.57 10.88
N HIS A 5 4.95 14.36 10.53
CA HIS A 5 4.05 13.50 11.30
C HIS A 5 4.74 12.16 11.60
N PRO A 6 4.69 11.66 12.84
CA PRO A 6 5.36 10.40 13.22
C PRO A 6 4.94 9.19 12.35
N GLY A 7 3.77 9.25 11.70
CA GLY A 7 3.25 8.19 10.83
C GLY A 7 3.85 8.08 9.43
N CYS A 8 4.74 9.00 9.03
CA CYS A 8 5.31 9.02 7.67
C CYS A 8 6.69 8.33 7.56
N GLN A 9 7.06 7.46 8.49
CA GLN A 9 8.33 6.75 8.46
C GLN A 9 8.11 5.28 8.06
N VAL A 10 8.96 4.75 7.16
CA VAL A 10 8.95 3.34 6.75
C VAL A 10 8.89 2.40 7.96
N GLY A 11 9.62 2.70 9.03
CA GLY A 11 9.64 1.92 10.27
C GLY A 11 8.34 1.94 11.08
N THR A 12 7.35 2.76 10.70
CA THR A 12 6.01 2.72 11.32
C THR A 12 5.01 1.89 10.53
N ALA A 13 5.31 1.59 9.26
CA ALA A 13 4.45 0.83 8.37
C ALA A 13 4.91 -0.62 8.15
N LEU A 14 6.16 -0.95 8.46
CA LEU A 14 6.74 -2.27 8.26
C LEU A 14 7.40 -2.80 9.54
N PRO A 15 7.32 -4.11 9.81
CA PRO A 15 8.13 -4.72 10.85
C PRO A 15 9.63 -4.52 10.59
N THR A 16 10.42 -4.51 11.66
CA THR A 16 11.88 -4.48 11.56
C THR A 16 12.45 -5.87 11.24
N GLY A 17 13.65 -5.92 10.68
CA GLY A 17 14.37 -7.18 10.46
C GLY A 17 14.44 -7.65 9.01
N PHE A 18 13.86 -6.93 8.09
CA PHE A 18 14.00 -7.20 6.66
C PHE A 18 15.25 -6.52 6.09
N ASP A 19 15.95 -7.22 5.17
CA ASP A 19 17.18 -6.72 4.54
C ASP A 19 16.91 -5.54 3.60
N ARG A 20 15.74 -5.56 2.95
CA ARG A 20 15.37 -4.60 1.91
C ARG A 20 13.91 -4.20 1.96
N VAL A 21 13.64 -2.98 1.47
CA VAL A 21 12.31 -2.42 1.25
C VAL A 21 12.26 -1.79 -0.13
N VAL A 22 11.21 -2.08 -0.87
CA VAL A 22 10.86 -1.44 -2.14
C VAL A 22 9.56 -0.66 -1.96
N ARG A 23 9.47 0.49 -2.58
CA ARG A 23 8.25 1.29 -2.67
C ARG A 23 7.66 1.14 -4.06
N VAL A 24 6.41 0.72 -4.14
CA VAL A 24 5.59 0.73 -5.36
C VAL A 24 4.60 1.89 -5.26
N ARG A 25 4.62 2.81 -6.22
CA ARG A 25 3.74 3.97 -6.28
C ARG A 25 2.39 3.56 -6.84
N HIS A 26 1.31 4.07 -6.26
CA HIS A 26 0.00 3.89 -6.84
C HIS A 26 -0.16 4.78 -8.08
N PRO A 27 -0.78 4.32 -9.17
CA PRO A 27 -1.01 5.15 -10.33
C PRO A 27 -1.90 6.34 -9.96
N ALA A 28 -1.75 7.43 -10.71
CA ALA A 28 -2.68 8.54 -10.62
C ALA A 28 -4.13 8.09 -10.90
N GLY A 29 -5.12 8.79 -10.38
CA GLY A 29 -6.54 8.45 -10.55
C GLY A 29 -7.01 8.38 -12.01
N ASP A 30 -6.29 9.00 -12.93
CA ASP A 30 -6.49 8.89 -14.38
C ASP A 30 -5.66 7.78 -15.06
N GLY A 31 -4.98 6.94 -14.26
CA GLY A 31 -4.17 5.81 -14.71
C GLY A 31 -2.75 6.17 -15.18
N ARG A 32 -2.33 7.43 -15.11
CA ARG A 32 -0.94 7.82 -15.44
C ARG A 32 0.04 7.37 -14.36
N THR A 33 1.26 7.09 -14.79
CA THR A 33 2.39 6.90 -13.87
C THR A 33 2.87 8.25 -13.30
N TRP A 34 3.55 8.22 -12.16
CA TRP A 34 4.17 9.41 -11.59
C TRP A 34 5.20 10.04 -12.53
N VAL A 35 5.93 9.20 -13.29
CA VAL A 35 6.85 9.67 -14.33
C VAL A 35 6.13 10.50 -15.39
N GLN A 36 4.95 10.04 -15.85
CA GLN A 36 4.16 10.77 -16.83
C GLN A 36 3.62 12.10 -16.28
N VAL A 37 3.15 12.09 -15.03
CA VAL A 37 2.67 13.31 -14.36
C VAL A 37 3.81 14.31 -14.14
N ALA A 38 4.96 13.84 -13.64
CA ALA A 38 6.14 14.69 -13.45
C ALA A 38 6.61 15.31 -14.77
N ALA A 39 6.67 14.52 -15.85
CA ALA A 39 7.04 15.01 -17.17
C ALA A 39 6.10 16.12 -17.66
N SER A 40 4.78 15.99 -17.45
CA SER A 40 3.79 17.01 -17.83
C SER A 40 3.94 18.34 -17.06
N SER A 41 4.53 18.30 -15.88
CA SER A 41 4.80 19.47 -15.02
C SER A 41 6.26 19.94 -15.08
N GLY A 42 7.10 19.37 -15.98
CA GLY A 42 8.52 19.70 -16.13
C GLY A 42 9.36 19.27 -14.93
N ARG A 43 8.91 18.26 -14.18
CA ARG A 43 9.57 17.72 -12.98
C ARG A 43 10.11 16.33 -13.23
N GLN A 44 10.91 15.82 -12.30
CA GLN A 44 11.50 14.49 -12.35
C GLN A 44 11.14 13.66 -11.14
N VAL A 45 10.93 12.35 -11.36
CA VAL A 45 10.74 11.38 -10.29
C VAL A 45 12.09 10.93 -9.77
N HIS A 46 12.20 10.75 -8.45
CA HIS A 46 13.34 10.18 -7.75
C HIS A 46 12.82 9.27 -6.62
N PRO A 47 13.63 8.38 -6.03
CA PRO A 47 13.14 7.38 -5.06
C PRO A 47 12.36 7.93 -3.86
N LEU A 48 12.62 9.17 -3.46
CA LEU A 48 11.97 9.83 -2.32
C LEU A 48 10.91 10.87 -2.74
N VAL A 49 10.51 10.88 -4.01
CA VAL A 49 9.53 11.85 -4.51
C VAL A 49 8.18 11.67 -3.79
N GLN A 50 7.50 12.77 -3.51
CA GLN A 50 6.14 12.81 -3.00
C GLN A 50 5.21 13.31 -4.09
N TRP A 51 3.98 12.79 -4.14
CA TRP A 51 2.99 13.16 -5.15
C TRP A 51 2.82 14.69 -5.26
N GLY A 52 2.57 15.37 -4.16
CA GLY A 52 2.39 16.81 -4.12
C GLY A 52 3.57 17.63 -4.66
N SER A 53 4.77 17.01 -4.84
CA SER A 53 5.91 17.70 -5.44
C SER A 53 5.96 17.62 -6.96
N ILE A 54 5.22 16.70 -7.57
CA ILE A 54 5.17 16.47 -9.03
C ILE A 54 3.80 16.76 -9.64
N ALA A 55 2.73 16.65 -8.87
CA ALA A 55 1.39 17.00 -9.32
C ALA A 55 1.29 18.48 -9.72
N PRO A 56 0.45 18.83 -10.69
CA PRO A 56 0.16 20.22 -11.01
C PRO A 56 -0.36 20.93 -9.77
N HIS A 57 0.11 22.15 -9.53
CA HIS A 57 -0.38 22.93 -8.40
C HIS A 57 -1.88 23.15 -8.51
N PHE A 58 -2.55 22.87 -7.41
CA PHE A 58 -3.95 23.20 -7.20
C PHE A 58 -4.19 24.71 -7.33
N ASP A 59 -4.95 25.13 -8.32
CA ASP A 59 -5.26 26.55 -8.57
C ASP A 59 -6.41 27.07 -7.71
N GLY A 60 -6.84 26.31 -6.70
CA GLY A 60 -7.97 26.68 -5.84
C GLY A 60 -9.35 26.38 -6.43
N SER A 61 -9.45 25.81 -7.63
CA SER A 61 -10.74 25.50 -8.29
C SER A 61 -11.42 24.21 -7.80
N GLY A 62 -10.85 23.52 -6.83
CA GLY A 62 -11.49 22.44 -6.10
C GLY A 62 -11.50 21.07 -6.77
N ARG A 63 -10.75 20.83 -7.83
CA ARG A 63 -10.81 19.59 -8.61
C ARG A 63 -9.46 18.93 -8.91
N SER A 64 -8.62 18.76 -7.91
CA SER A 64 -7.45 17.87 -8.04
C SER A 64 -7.80 16.40 -7.72
N GLY A 65 -8.92 16.13 -7.06
CA GLY A 65 -9.28 14.82 -6.54
C GLY A 65 -9.42 13.68 -7.57
N ASP A 66 -9.64 14.01 -8.85
CA ASP A 66 -9.80 13.01 -9.90
C ASP A 66 -8.46 12.49 -10.46
N VAL A 67 -7.34 13.07 -10.03
CA VAL A 67 -5.99 12.76 -10.55
C VAL A 67 -5.06 12.23 -9.48
N ASP A 68 -5.37 12.46 -8.20
CA ASP A 68 -4.53 11.99 -7.11
C ASP A 68 -4.54 10.46 -7.03
N PRO A 69 -3.41 9.84 -6.71
CA PRO A 69 -3.35 8.40 -6.45
C PRO A 69 -4.28 8.02 -5.31
N GLU A 70 -4.83 6.81 -5.37
CA GLU A 70 -5.61 6.27 -4.26
C GLU A 70 -4.72 6.07 -3.03
N GLU A 71 -5.13 6.64 -1.90
CA GLU A 71 -4.46 6.46 -0.61
C GLU A 71 -5.07 5.27 0.13
N GLY A 72 -4.22 4.51 0.81
CA GLY A 72 -4.64 3.43 1.70
C GLY A 72 -5.06 2.13 1.02
N SER A 73 -5.17 2.11 -0.30
CA SER A 73 -5.53 0.92 -1.07
C SER A 73 -4.74 0.88 -2.38
N ILE A 74 -4.12 -0.27 -2.67
CA ILE A 74 -3.39 -0.49 -3.92
C ILE A 74 -4.34 -1.11 -4.96
N PRO A 75 -4.27 -0.71 -6.25
CA PRO A 75 -5.05 -1.33 -7.30
C PRO A 75 -4.84 -2.86 -7.38
N PRO A 76 -5.89 -3.65 -7.66
CA PRO A 76 -5.82 -5.10 -7.62
C PRO A 76 -4.81 -5.69 -8.62
N GLU A 77 -4.62 -5.07 -9.78
CA GLU A 77 -3.61 -5.49 -10.77
C GLU A 77 -2.19 -5.27 -10.27
N SER A 78 -1.92 -4.17 -9.59
CA SER A 78 -0.61 -3.91 -8.98
C SER A 78 -0.36 -4.84 -7.80
N LEU A 79 -1.37 -5.09 -6.98
CA LEU A 79 -1.28 -6.07 -5.89
C LEU A 79 -1.03 -7.48 -6.42
N ALA A 80 -1.71 -7.89 -7.50
CA ALA A 80 -1.48 -9.18 -8.15
C ALA A 80 -0.03 -9.31 -8.62
N ALA A 81 0.50 -8.31 -9.31
CA ALA A 81 1.89 -8.29 -9.77
C ALA A 81 2.90 -8.41 -8.60
N ILE A 82 2.70 -7.68 -7.51
CA ILE A 82 3.52 -7.80 -6.30
C ILE A 82 3.48 -9.23 -5.74
N LEU A 83 2.27 -9.76 -5.57
CA LEU A 83 2.08 -11.08 -4.94
C LEU A 83 2.67 -12.23 -5.80
N GLU A 84 2.76 -12.09 -7.11
CA GLU A 84 3.46 -13.07 -7.97
C GLU A 84 4.92 -13.27 -7.55
N HIS A 85 5.59 -12.22 -7.10
CA HIS A 85 6.98 -12.24 -6.66
C HIS A 85 7.17 -12.66 -5.19
N CYS A 86 6.08 -12.78 -4.42
CA CYS A 86 6.08 -13.10 -3.00
C CYS A 86 5.87 -14.62 -2.79
N PRO A 87 6.92 -15.43 -2.58
CA PRO A 87 6.78 -16.88 -2.48
C PRO A 87 6.10 -17.30 -1.18
N THR A 88 5.21 -18.28 -1.27
CA THR A 88 4.64 -19.01 -0.13
C THR A 88 3.94 -20.27 -0.62
N ASP A 89 4.02 -21.34 0.18
CA ASP A 89 3.31 -22.61 -0.04
C ASP A 89 2.05 -22.72 0.83
N HIS A 90 1.76 -21.70 1.62
CA HIS A 90 0.66 -21.68 2.60
C HIS A 90 -0.20 -20.45 2.44
N ASP A 91 -1.33 -20.45 3.15
CA ASP A 91 -2.14 -19.25 3.33
C ASP A 91 -1.32 -18.11 3.92
N VAL A 92 -1.72 -16.89 3.63
CA VAL A 92 -1.14 -15.66 4.16
C VAL A 92 -2.12 -14.97 5.08
N THR A 93 -1.58 -14.19 5.99
CA THR A 93 -2.39 -13.32 6.85
C THR A 93 -2.57 -11.97 6.17
N TYR A 94 -3.81 -11.51 6.14
CA TYR A 94 -4.23 -10.19 5.69
C TYR A 94 -4.71 -9.41 6.90
N ALA A 95 -4.21 -8.18 7.07
CA ALA A 95 -4.70 -7.25 8.07
C ALA A 95 -5.41 -6.08 7.39
N VAL A 96 -6.66 -5.85 7.73
CA VAL A 96 -7.51 -4.81 7.16
C VAL A 96 -7.93 -3.85 8.26
N TRP A 97 -7.69 -2.58 8.07
CA TRP A 97 -8.01 -1.57 9.06
C TRP A 97 -9.51 -1.48 9.36
N VAL A 98 -9.88 -1.48 10.63
CA VAL A 98 -11.28 -1.41 11.05
C VAL A 98 -11.98 -0.10 10.69
N GLY A 99 -11.22 0.95 10.38
CA GLY A 99 -11.73 2.27 10.03
C GLY A 99 -12.23 2.41 8.58
N PHE A 100 -12.02 1.43 7.71
CA PHE A 100 -12.48 1.49 6.30
C PHE A 100 -14.00 1.43 6.12
N GLY A 101 -14.78 1.32 7.16
CA GLY A 101 -16.23 1.36 7.01
C GLY A 101 -16.99 0.67 8.13
N SER A 102 -18.31 0.56 7.94
CA SER A 102 -19.17 -0.14 8.88
C SER A 102 -19.02 -1.65 8.70
N TRP A 103 -18.21 -2.25 9.54
CA TRP A 103 -18.15 -3.70 9.66
C TRP A 103 -19.43 -4.20 10.33
N ALA A 104 -20.24 -4.98 9.61
CA ALA A 104 -21.49 -5.53 10.13
C ALA A 104 -21.26 -6.53 11.26
N ASP A 105 -20.13 -7.26 11.20
CA ASP A 105 -19.68 -8.18 12.24
C ASP A 105 -18.15 -8.15 12.33
N ARG A 106 -17.63 -7.67 13.43
CA ARG A 106 -16.19 -7.65 13.69
C ARG A 106 -15.67 -8.98 14.23
N GLY A 107 -16.53 -9.78 14.83
CA GLY A 107 -16.15 -11.04 15.48
C GLY A 107 -15.00 -10.87 16.48
N ASP A 108 -14.31 -11.96 16.78
CA ASP A 108 -13.12 -11.97 17.65
C ASP A 108 -11.78 -11.83 16.86
N ARG A 109 -11.86 -11.38 15.59
CA ARG A 109 -10.71 -11.40 14.65
C ARG A 109 -9.89 -10.13 14.61
N HIS A 110 -10.13 -9.17 15.49
CA HIS A 110 -9.35 -7.95 15.47
C HIS A 110 -8.10 -8.08 16.37
N ALA A 111 -7.02 -7.47 15.90
CA ALA A 111 -5.79 -7.36 16.65
C ALA A 111 -5.33 -5.91 16.67
N LEU A 112 -4.84 -5.47 17.80
CA LEU A 112 -4.06 -4.24 17.90
C LEU A 112 -2.62 -4.59 17.54
N LEU A 113 -2.08 -3.98 16.48
CA LEU A 113 -0.69 -4.16 16.09
C LEU A 113 0.15 -3.01 16.68
N PRO A 114 0.91 -3.24 17.76
CA PRO A 114 1.72 -2.21 18.41
C PRO A 114 2.76 -1.63 17.43
N GLY A 115 2.94 -0.31 17.49
CA GLY A 115 3.90 0.38 16.62
C GLY A 115 3.33 0.89 15.29
N TRP A 116 2.11 0.49 14.95
CA TRP A 116 1.43 0.86 13.70
C TRP A 116 0.38 1.95 13.93
N GLY A 117 0.77 3.01 14.58
CA GLY A 117 -0.10 4.13 14.89
C GLY A 117 -1.21 3.84 15.91
N GLY A 118 -1.15 2.69 16.62
CA GLY A 118 -2.21 2.29 17.55
C GLY A 118 -3.52 1.94 16.86
N ARG A 119 -3.46 1.46 15.61
CA ARG A 119 -4.64 1.12 14.81
C ARG A 119 -5.08 -0.32 15.06
N ASP A 120 -6.38 -0.55 15.00
CA ASP A 120 -6.98 -1.88 15.07
C ASP A 120 -7.15 -2.48 13.67
N TYR A 121 -6.82 -3.74 13.52
CA TYR A 121 -6.95 -4.49 12.26
C TYR A 121 -7.76 -5.75 12.47
N LEU A 122 -8.62 -6.06 11.51
CA LEU A 122 -9.22 -7.38 11.36
C LEU A 122 -8.24 -8.28 10.61
N LEU A 123 -7.99 -9.47 11.16
CA LEU A 123 -7.09 -10.43 10.57
C LEU A 123 -7.88 -11.53 9.86
N PHE A 124 -7.44 -11.85 8.64
CA PHE A 124 -7.98 -12.91 7.82
C PHE A 124 -6.84 -13.81 7.35
N GLU A 125 -7.08 -15.11 7.32
CA GLU A 125 -6.19 -16.09 6.70
C GLU A 125 -6.84 -16.62 5.42
N ALA A 126 -6.13 -16.58 4.30
CA ALA A 126 -6.62 -17.04 3.00
C ALA A 126 -5.44 -17.36 2.07
N PRO A 127 -5.69 -18.13 0.99
CA PRO A 127 -4.72 -18.28 -0.08
C PRO A 127 -4.23 -16.92 -0.60
N LYS A 128 -2.98 -16.85 -0.98
CA LYS A 128 -2.37 -15.63 -1.53
C LYS A 128 -3.09 -15.18 -2.80
N ALA A 129 -3.78 -14.03 -2.75
CA ALA A 129 -4.53 -13.45 -3.85
C ALA A 129 -4.72 -11.93 -3.66
N PRO A 130 -4.99 -11.17 -4.73
CA PRO A 130 -5.28 -9.74 -4.66
C PRO A 130 -6.72 -9.50 -4.19
N ILE A 131 -7.00 -9.81 -2.92
CA ILE A 131 -8.32 -9.69 -2.31
C ILE A 131 -8.63 -8.21 -2.05
N MET A 132 -9.80 -7.76 -2.51
CA MET A 132 -10.29 -6.39 -2.36
C MET A 132 -11.59 -6.28 -1.57
N THR A 133 -12.21 -7.40 -1.22
CA THR A 133 -13.46 -7.44 -0.46
C THR A 133 -13.34 -8.40 0.71
N TRP A 134 -13.88 -8.00 1.86
CA TRP A 134 -13.69 -8.71 3.12
C TRP A 134 -15.04 -9.04 3.76
N PRO A 135 -15.16 -10.15 4.48
CA PRO A 135 -16.37 -10.48 5.21
C PRO A 135 -16.80 -9.36 6.15
N GLY A 136 -18.03 -8.87 6.00
CA GLY A 136 -18.56 -7.77 6.81
C GLY A 136 -18.25 -6.35 6.30
N MET A 137 -17.44 -6.20 5.23
CA MET A 137 -17.18 -4.93 4.56
C MET A 137 -18.26 -4.62 3.52
N ASP A 138 -18.54 -3.34 3.31
CA ASP A 138 -19.43 -2.91 2.23
C ASP A 138 -18.77 -3.18 0.88
N PRO A 139 -19.36 -4.01 0.01
CA PRO A 139 -18.76 -4.38 -1.28
C PRO A 139 -18.67 -3.24 -2.29
N ILE A 140 -19.35 -2.11 -2.07
CA ILE A 140 -19.23 -0.92 -2.93
C ILE A 140 -17.96 -0.12 -2.66
N TRP A 141 -17.24 -0.43 -1.58
CA TRP A 141 -15.96 0.19 -1.21
C TRP A 141 -14.88 -0.89 -1.12
N PRO A 142 -14.44 -1.45 -2.26
CA PRO A 142 -13.37 -2.45 -2.26
C PRO A 142 -12.07 -1.83 -1.74
N GLN A 143 -11.38 -2.53 -0.84
CA GLN A 143 -10.12 -2.09 -0.24
C GLN A 143 -9.13 -3.24 -0.23
N SER A 144 -7.88 -2.98 -0.59
CA SER A 144 -6.81 -3.94 -0.36
C SER A 144 -6.54 -4.10 1.15
N ALA A 145 -5.93 -5.21 1.54
CA ALA A 145 -5.40 -5.30 2.90
C ALA A 145 -4.30 -4.26 3.11
N ASN A 146 -4.24 -3.71 4.32
CA ASN A 146 -3.16 -2.81 4.72
C ASN A 146 -1.85 -3.55 4.93
N LEU A 147 -1.94 -4.83 5.34
CA LEU A 147 -0.78 -5.68 5.52
C LEU A 147 -1.06 -7.08 5.01
N ILE A 148 -0.03 -7.67 4.39
CA ILE A 148 -0.07 -9.06 3.94
C ILE A 148 1.28 -9.69 4.27
N TRP A 149 1.28 -10.85 4.92
CA TRP A 149 2.51 -11.58 5.22
C TRP A 149 2.27 -13.09 5.30
N PRO A 150 3.28 -13.93 4.97
CA PRO A 150 3.20 -15.37 5.13
C PRO A 150 3.44 -15.78 6.59
N LYS A 151 3.09 -17.03 6.92
CA LYS A 151 3.25 -17.58 8.26
C LYS A 151 4.71 -17.57 8.77
N ASP A 152 5.69 -17.69 7.88
CA ASP A 152 7.11 -17.66 8.22
C ASP A 152 7.70 -16.24 8.31
N HIS A 153 6.88 -15.21 8.03
CA HIS A 153 7.24 -13.79 8.04
C HIS A 153 8.43 -13.46 7.11
N SER A 154 8.63 -14.22 6.05
CA SER A 154 9.76 -14.03 5.13
C SER A 154 9.65 -12.76 4.27
N TRP A 155 8.45 -12.21 4.12
CA TRP A 155 8.17 -10.94 3.45
C TRP A 155 6.94 -10.27 4.05
N CYS A 156 6.78 -8.98 3.77
CA CYS A 156 5.60 -8.21 4.16
C CYS A 156 5.27 -7.18 3.08
N VAL A 157 4.00 -7.11 2.68
CA VAL A 157 3.43 -6.03 1.88
C VAL A 157 2.66 -5.11 2.81
N ALA A 158 2.88 -3.80 2.72
CA ALA A 158 2.26 -2.81 3.59
C ALA A 158 1.75 -1.61 2.78
N THR A 159 0.44 -1.40 2.81
CA THR A 159 -0.24 -0.23 2.26
C THR A 159 -0.81 0.57 3.43
N GLU A 160 -0.10 1.60 3.86
CA GLU A 160 -0.56 2.46 4.96
C GLU A 160 -1.74 3.31 4.49
N ILE A 161 -2.73 3.52 5.35
CA ILE A 161 -4.03 4.11 4.98
C ILE A 161 -3.97 5.56 4.46
N ASP A 162 -2.92 6.29 4.81
CA ASP A 162 -2.69 7.68 4.41
C ASP A 162 -1.61 7.80 3.32
N TRP A 163 -1.21 6.68 2.67
CA TRP A 163 -0.15 6.67 1.68
C TRP A 163 -0.65 6.31 0.29
N ASP A 164 -0.08 6.99 -0.68
CA ASP A 164 -0.23 6.80 -2.13
C ASP A 164 0.74 5.76 -2.71
N SER A 165 1.24 4.88 -1.86
CA SER A 165 2.24 3.88 -2.23
C SER A 165 2.22 2.70 -1.26
N THR A 166 2.64 1.55 -1.77
CA THR A 166 2.78 0.29 -1.04
C THR A 166 4.26 -0.01 -0.84
N LEU A 167 4.63 -0.43 0.36
CA LEU A 167 5.96 -0.89 0.69
C LEU A 167 6.01 -2.41 0.69
N ILE A 168 7.06 -2.97 0.11
CA ILE A 168 7.31 -4.40 0.14
C ILE A 168 8.66 -4.63 0.81
N ALA A 169 8.64 -5.34 1.94
CA ALA A 169 9.83 -5.74 2.67
C ALA A 169 10.08 -7.24 2.49
N GLY A 170 11.32 -7.63 2.30
CA GLY A 170 11.65 -9.05 2.11
C GLY A 170 13.10 -9.28 1.71
N PRO A 171 13.43 -10.53 1.33
CA PRO A 171 14.76 -10.88 0.88
C PRO A 171 15.07 -10.29 -0.50
N TYR A 172 16.37 -10.20 -0.82
CA TYR A 172 16.86 -9.62 -2.08
C TYR A 172 16.16 -10.16 -3.34
N PRO A 173 15.94 -11.48 -3.52
CA PRO A 173 15.29 -11.99 -4.74
C PRO A 173 13.87 -11.44 -4.94
N VAL A 174 13.09 -11.32 -3.87
CA VAL A 174 11.72 -10.77 -3.92
C VAL A 174 11.74 -9.28 -4.29
N THR A 175 12.52 -8.50 -3.55
CA THR A 175 12.58 -7.04 -3.78
C THR A 175 13.19 -6.69 -5.14
N GLN A 176 14.16 -7.48 -5.62
CA GLN A 176 14.74 -7.26 -6.94
C GLN A 176 13.75 -7.60 -8.06
N ALA A 177 13.03 -8.72 -7.93
CA ALA A 177 12.01 -9.10 -8.93
C ALA A 177 10.90 -8.04 -9.05
N ILE A 178 10.51 -7.40 -7.93
CA ILE A 178 9.55 -6.29 -7.93
C ILE A 178 10.14 -5.04 -8.61
N LEU A 179 11.42 -4.73 -8.37
CA LEU A 179 12.10 -3.60 -9.04
C LEU A 179 12.23 -3.79 -10.56
N ASP A 180 12.36 -5.04 -11.01
CA ASP A 180 12.53 -5.40 -12.41
C ASP A 180 11.19 -5.61 -13.15
N ASP A 181 10.05 -5.55 -12.45
CA ASP A 181 8.72 -5.73 -13.05
C ASP A 181 8.20 -4.42 -13.65
N GLU A 182 8.17 -4.34 -14.98
CA GLU A 182 7.71 -3.15 -15.73
C GLU A 182 6.23 -2.79 -15.50
N ARG A 183 5.44 -3.69 -14.90
CA ARG A 183 4.05 -3.42 -14.53
C ARG A 183 3.94 -2.52 -13.28
N LEU A 184 5.03 -2.38 -12.53
CA LEU A 184 5.08 -1.68 -11.25
C LEU A 184 5.94 -0.43 -11.36
N GLU A 185 5.47 0.68 -10.84
CA GLU A 185 6.25 1.91 -10.74
C GLU A 185 6.97 1.97 -9.39
N THR A 186 8.27 1.69 -9.37
CA THR A 186 9.10 1.64 -8.16
C THR A 186 10.00 2.88 -7.99
#